data_c28aaeff60bf2d907807a1f5e86ca245
#
_entry.id   c28aaeff60bf2d907807a1f5e86ca245
#
_cell.length_a   1.000
_cell.length_b   1.000
_cell.length_c   1.000
_cell.angle_alpha   90.00
_cell.angle_beta   90.00
_cell.angle_gamma   90.00
#
_symmetry.space_group_name_H-M   'P 1'
#
loop_
_entity.id
_entity.type
_entity.pdbx_description
1 polymer ?
#
loop_
_entity_poly.entity_id
_entity_poly.type
_entity_poly.pdbx_seq_one_letter_code
_entity_poly.pdbx_strand_id
1 'polypeptide(L)'
;MHKKRIAFAGLVAVTAMGFTACASGGSAADGGKTTIVWNMWAGDTASEQKLKDQMAVAQKLVGDDITIELQTAPWADYFTKLNTNMASGKVACVTGMNGQRLAGYTEVFDELTDDDLSTMGISRDAYNPGALSVMENGGKLYGLPYDTAAMLLFYNADLFAKAGAPLPTNDWTIDDFEKAASEITAKAGAKGFAVSVDEFQWLSLPMAETGLQPVDDSGTLDLTNPSFVEAATRYGDLVTKLGVSDAVPSASDSAWTTTQFENGKAAMIIEGTWMASTLTAPDLGFSAGAVRIPRGSDGAYGVALGSGYGIAANCENKEAALKVLGALSSPDVQSVIAKQGGYPAQLASQPEFFTALPDATRDNLTQAFTAAFEGAVSQRVTDQWTQVATAMPNELVSVYTGQATMSSVLDGLEQRFGK
;
A
#
# COMPACT_ATOMS: atom_id res chain seq x y z
N MET A 1 -37.42 19.97 56.24
CA MET A 1 -38.22 19.14 57.17
C MET A 1 -38.02 17.69 56.80
N HIS A 2 -37.65 16.89 57.82
CA HIS A 2 -37.73 15.44 57.97
C HIS A 2 -36.86 14.53 57.10
N LYS A 3 -35.81 14.16 57.74
CA LYS A 3 -35.04 12.92 57.86
C LYS A 3 -35.90 11.65 57.81
N LYS A 4 -35.41 10.59 57.12
CA LYS A 4 -35.44 9.22 57.70
C LYS A 4 -34.26 8.41 57.14
N ARG A 5 -33.35 8.05 58.03
CA ARG A 5 -32.32 7.00 57.89
C ARG A 5 -32.99 5.67 58.22
N ILE A 6 -32.71 4.62 57.43
CA ILE A 6 -32.93 3.22 57.88
C ILE A 6 -31.61 2.51 57.61
N ALA A 7 -30.97 2.09 58.73
CA ALA A 7 -29.87 1.16 58.76
C ALA A 7 -30.43 -0.28 58.79
N PHE A 8 -29.86 -1.17 58.01
CA PHE A 8 -30.02 -2.65 58.25
C PHE A 8 -28.63 -3.24 58.33
N ALA A 9 -28.33 -3.78 59.51
CA ALA A 9 -27.22 -4.66 59.80
C ALA A 9 -27.66 -6.12 59.59
N GLY A 10 -26.81 -6.91 59.00
CA GLY A 10 -27.09 -8.34 58.79
C GLY A 10 -25.85 -9.13 58.38
N LEU A 11 -25.18 -9.59 59.36
CA LEU A 11 -24.65 -10.92 59.66
C LEU A 11 -23.73 -11.58 58.60
N VAL A 12 -22.45 -11.60 58.95
CA VAL A 12 -21.37 -12.42 58.39
C VAL A 12 -21.57 -13.89 58.83
N ALA A 13 -21.68 -14.78 57.85
CA ALA A 13 -21.51 -16.23 58.06
C ALA A 13 -20.25 -16.68 57.27
N VAL A 14 -19.17 -16.90 58.00
CA VAL A 14 -17.95 -17.55 57.52
C VAL A 14 -18.18 -19.03 57.51
N THR A 15 -18.21 -19.66 56.31
CA THR A 15 -18.10 -21.12 56.15
C THR A 15 -16.78 -21.45 55.50
N ALA A 16 -15.84 -21.90 56.32
CA ALA A 16 -14.60 -22.52 55.89
C ALA A 16 -14.93 -23.91 55.31
N MET A 17 -14.64 -24.16 54.03
CA MET A 17 -14.56 -25.49 53.48
C MET A 17 -13.18 -25.75 52.90
N GLY A 18 -12.64 -26.87 53.31
CA GLY A 18 -11.26 -27.29 53.19
C GLY A 18 -10.75 -27.47 51.77
N PHE A 19 -9.51 -27.16 51.61
CA PHE A 19 -8.70 -27.58 50.50
C PHE A 19 -8.38 -29.06 50.61
N THR A 20 -8.93 -29.87 49.67
CA THR A 20 -8.35 -31.15 49.33
C THR A 20 -7.54 -31.00 48.06
N ALA A 21 -6.24 -30.97 48.20
CA ALA A 21 -5.29 -31.12 47.09
C ALA A 21 -5.42 -32.57 46.57
N CYS A 22 -5.85 -32.71 45.32
CA CYS A 22 -5.58 -33.93 44.51
C CYS A 22 -4.68 -33.47 43.36
N ALA A 23 -3.38 -33.66 43.55
CA ALA A 23 -2.44 -33.75 42.46
C ALA A 23 -2.65 -35.13 41.77
N SER A 24 -3.06 -35.12 40.52
CA SER A 24 -2.72 -36.18 39.59
C SER A 24 -2.88 -35.67 38.19
N GLY A 25 -1.77 -35.67 37.51
CA GLY A 25 -1.48 -35.39 36.14
C GLY A 25 -2.39 -36.05 35.12
N GLY A 26 -2.42 -35.45 34.03
CA GLY A 26 -3.05 -35.84 32.82
C GLY A 26 -3.51 -34.60 32.09
N SER A 27 -2.59 -33.87 31.48
CA SER A 27 -2.94 -32.99 30.38
C SER A 27 -3.56 -33.88 29.31
N ALA A 28 -4.86 -34.05 29.32
CA ALA A 28 -5.58 -34.42 28.14
C ALA A 28 -5.26 -33.31 27.12
N ALA A 29 -4.54 -33.64 26.08
CA ALA A 29 -4.45 -32.79 24.88
C ALA A 29 -5.89 -32.68 24.40
N ASP A 30 -6.52 -31.56 24.77
CA ASP A 30 -7.74 -31.14 24.15
C ASP A 30 -7.36 -30.90 22.68
N GLY A 31 -7.91 -31.69 21.75
CA GLY A 31 -7.66 -31.58 20.33
C GLY A 31 -8.24 -30.29 19.73
N GLY A 32 -7.95 -29.16 20.38
CA GLY A 32 -8.39 -27.83 19.95
C GLY A 32 -7.61 -27.38 18.73
N LYS A 33 -8.33 -26.91 17.74
CA LYS A 33 -7.74 -26.29 16.55
C LYS A 33 -6.85 -25.10 16.94
N THR A 34 -5.69 -24.98 16.32
CA THR A 34 -4.83 -23.82 16.48
C THR A 34 -5.39 -22.66 15.68
N THR A 35 -5.71 -21.54 16.32
CA THR A 35 -6.13 -20.32 15.62
C THR A 35 -4.94 -19.43 15.31
N ILE A 36 -4.78 -19.07 14.04
CA ILE A 36 -3.81 -18.11 13.55
C ILE A 36 -4.53 -16.86 13.04
N VAL A 37 -4.24 -15.74 13.65
CA VAL A 37 -4.80 -14.45 13.22
C VAL A 37 -3.98 -13.93 12.06
N TRP A 38 -4.66 -13.61 10.96
CA TRP A 38 -4.13 -12.88 9.81
C TRP A 38 -4.65 -11.44 9.86
N ASN A 39 -3.74 -10.48 10.05
CA ASN A 39 -4.05 -9.05 10.10
C ASN A 39 -3.67 -8.37 8.79
N MET A 40 -4.63 -7.62 8.21
CA MET A 40 -4.48 -6.97 6.92
C MET A 40 -5.26 -5.65 6.87
N TRP A 41 -4.98 -4.79 5.90
CA TRP A 41 -5.79 -3.59 5.67
C TRP A 41 -6.95 -3.86 4.71
N ALA A 42 -8.11 -3.31 5.06
CA ALA A 42 -9.28 -3.21 4.20
C ALA A 42 -10.09 -1.98 4.63
N GLY A 43 -10.45 -1.15 3.67
CA GLY A 43 -11.14 0.12 3.93
C GLY A 43 -12.67 0.02 3.87
N ASP A 44 -13.19 -1.03 3.24
CA ASP A 44 -14.62 -1.23 2.99
C ASP A 44 -14.99 -2.72 2.91
N THR A 45 -16.28 -2.98 2.79
CA THR A 45 -16.83 -4.35 2.71
C THR A 45 -16.32 -5.10 1.46
N ALA A 46 -16.10 -4.42 0.34
CA ALA A 46 -15.66 -5.07 -0.89
C ALA A 46 -14.20 -5.53 -0.77
N SER A 47 -13.31 -4.69 -0.25
CA SER A 47 -11.91 -5.05 0.02
C SER A 47 -11.80 -6.15 1.08
N GLU A 48 -12.61 -6.10 2.14
CA GLU A 48 -12.67 -7.17 3.14
C GLU A 48 -13.15 -8.50 2.53
N GLN A 49 -14.14 -8.47 1.61
CA GLN A 49 -14.61 -9.67 0.93
C GLN A 49 -13.51 -10.31 0.07
N LYS A 50 -12.70 -9.51 -0.63
CA LYS A 50 -11.53 -10.01 -1.39
C LYS A 50 -10.58 -10.79 -0.48
N LEU A 51 -10.27 -10.27 0.71
CA LEU A 51 -9.42 -10.97 1.68
C LEU A 51 -10.08 -12.26 2.21
N LYS A 52 -11.39 -12.25 2.46
CA LYS A 52 -12.15 -13.46 2.86
C LYS A 52 -12.11 -14.55 1.78
N ASP A 53 -12.18 -14.18 0.51
CA ASP A 53 -12.07 -15.13 -0.60
C ASP A 53 -10.67 -15.76 -0.65
N GLN A 54 -9.61 -14.97 -0.47
CA GLN A 54 -8.22 -15.43 -0.35
C GLN A 54 -8.06 -16.37 0.86
N MET A 55 -8.58 -15.95 2.02
CA MET A 55 -8.57 -16.74 3.25
C MET A 55 -9.30 -18.08 3.06
N ALA A 56 -10.43 -18.12 2.35
CA ALA A 56 -11.18 -19.34 2.11
C ALA A 56 -10.38 -20.38 1.29
N VAL A 57 -9.51 -19.94 0.39
CA VAL A 57 -8.58 -20.81 -0.35
C VAL A 57 -7.45 -21.26 0.58
N ALA A 58 -6.80 -20.34 1.29
CA ALA A 58 -5.73 -20.65 2.23
C ALA A 58 -6.20 -21.62 3.33
N GLN A 59 -7.42 -21.45 3.85
CA GLN A 59 -8.01 -22.33 4.87
C GLN A 59 -8.12 -23.79 4.41
N LYS A 60 -8.44 -24.01 3.14
CA LYS A 60 -8.48 -25.38 2.58
C LYS A 60 -7.09 -26.02 2.50
N LEU A 61 -6.06 -25.20 2.26
CA LEU A 61 -4.68 -25.66 2.15
C LEU A 61 -4.05 -26.02 3.50
N VAL A 62 -4.38 -25.27 4.57
CA VAL A 62 -3.85 -25.55 5.92
C VAL A 62 -4.57 -26.71 6.63
N GLY A 63 -5.74 -27.12 6.14
CA GLY A 63 -6.51 -28.23 6.71
C GLY A 63 -7.32 -27.85 7.95
N ASP A 64 -7.83 -28.89 8.62
CA ASP A 64 -8.82 -28.73 9.71
C ASP A 64 -8.19 -28.42 11.08
N ASP A 65 -6.91 -28.67 11.27
CA ASP A 65 -6.20 -28.47 12.54
C ASP A 65 -5.86 -27.00 12.81
N ILE A 66 -5.89 -26.15 11.77
CA ILE A 66 -5.62 -24.72 11.86
C ILE A 66 -6.85 -23.94 11.41
N THR A 67 -7.21 -22.93 12.17
CA THR A 67 -8.25 -21.95 11.81
C THR A 67 -7.60 -20.61 11.52
N ILE A 68 -7.84 -20.03 10.33
CA ILE A 68 -7.39 -18.68 9.99
C ILE A 68 -8.48 -17.70 10.40
N GLU A 69 -8.13 -16.69 11.21
CA GLU A 69 -9.00 -15.59 11.59
C GLU A 69 -8.52 -14.30 10.95
N LEU A 70 -9.36 -13.65 10.13
CA LEU A 70 -9.04 -12.38 9.50
C LEU A 70 -9.38 -11.21 10.43
N GLN A 71 -8.41 -10.33 10.65
CA GLN A 71 -8.59 -9.02 11.28
C GLN A 71 -8.21 -7.92 10.31
N THR A 72 -9.02 -6.86 10.22
CA THR A 72 -8.79 -5.76 9.29
C THR A 72 -8.82 -4.39 9.96
N ALA A 73 -8.19 -3.44 9.29
CA ALA A 73 -8.29 -2.02 9.59
C ALA A 73 -8.18 -1.22 8.27
N PRO A 74 -8.82 -0.04 8.15
CA PRO A 74 -8.54 0.87 7.05
C PRO A 74 -7.05 1.22 6.97
N TRP A 75 -6.53 1.44 5.76
CA TRP A 75 -5.13 1.79 5.52
C TRP A 75 -4.65 2.95 6.41
N ALA A 76 -5.45 4.02 6.50
CA ALA A 76 -5.10 5.20 7.30
C ALA A 76 -4.88 4.91 8.80
N ASP A 77 -5.55 3.87 9.34
CA ASP A 77 -5.49 3.49 10.76
C ASP A 77 -4.57 2.30 11.02
N TYR A 78 -4.20 1.56 9.97
CA TYR A 78 -3.53 0.26 10.08
C TYR A 78 -2.23 0.35 10.88
N PHE A 79 -1.34 1.25 10.51
CA PHE A 79 -0.03 1.39 11.18
C PHE A 79 -0.15 1.96 12.59
N THR A 80 -1.13 2.81 12.86
CA THR A 80 -1.43 3.29 14.22
C THR A 80 -1.89 2.13 15.12
N LYS A 81 -2.75 1.24 14.60
CA LYS A 81 -3.16 0.03 15.31
C LYS A 81 -2.02 -0.95 15.48
N LEU A 82 -1.18 -1.14 14.45
CA LEU A 82 0.00 -1.99 14.53
C LEU A 82 0.94 -1.51 15.65
N ASN A 83 1.25 -0.21 15.72
CA ASN A 83 2.07 0.36 16.78
C ASN A 83 1.48 0.10 18.18
N THR A 84 0.16 0.21 18.33
CA THR A 84 -0.53 -0.10 19.60
C THR A 84 -0.39 -1.59 19.94
N ASN A 85 -0.53 -2.48 18.96
CA ASN A 85 -0.37 -3.92 19.16
C ASN A 85 1.08 -4.29 19.50
N MET A 86 2.07 -3.65 18.87
CA MET A 86 3.50 -3.81 19.21
C MET A 86 3.75 -3.45 20.68
N ALA A 87 3.31 -2.26 21.09
CA ALA A 87 3.50 -1.79 22.47
C ALA A 87 2.84 -2.70 23.52
N SER A 88 1.80 -3.43 23.15
CA SER A 88 1.08 -4.36 24.04
C SER A 88 1.49 -5.84 23.86
N GLY A 89 2.43 -6.15 22.95
CA GLY A 89 2.84 -7.53 22.64
C GLY A 89 1.73 -8.36 21.99
N LYS A 90 0.79 -7.74 21.26
CA LYS A 90 -0.40 -8.38 20.67
C LYS A 90 -0.42 -8.30 19.14
N VAL A 91 0.74 -8.31 18.51
CA VAL A 91 0.79 -8.38 17.04
C VAL A 91 0.26 -9.73 16.58
N ALA A 92 -0.58 -9.73 15.55
CA ALA A 92 -1.14 -10.95 14.97
C ALA A 92 -0.03 -11.82 14.36
N CYS A 93 -0.16 -13.15 14.48
CA CYS A 93 0.88 -14.08 14.02
C CYS A 93 1.27 -13.89 12.55
N VAL A 94 0.28 -13.67 11.67
CA VAL A 94 0.54 -13.32 10.27
C VAL A 94 0.05 -11.90 10.05
N THR A 95 0.98 -10.99 9.74
CA THR A 95 0.69 -9.55 9.67
C THR A 95 1.13 -8.99 8.32
N GLY A 96 0.22 -8.27 7.68
CA GLY A 96 0.49 -7.54 6.45
C GLY A 96 1.49 -6.40 6.68
N MET A 97 2.41 -6.21 5.74
CA MET A 97 3.38 -5.12 5.75
C MET A 97 3.56 -4.54 4.36
N ASN A 98 3.49 -3.23 4.27
CA ASN A 98 3.91 -2.52 3.06
C ASN A 98 5.43 -2.40 3.05
N GLY A 99 6.06 -2.70 1.90
CA GLY A 99 7.51 -2.72 1.78
C GLY A 99 8.17 -1.39 2.13
N GLN A 100 7.54 -0.26 1.80
CA GLN A 100 8.04 1.07 2.11
C GLN A 100 7.91 1.46 3.60
N ARG A 101 7.28 0.61 4.41
CA ARG A 101 7.20 0.76 5.88
C ARG A 101 8.10 -0.22 6.62
N LEU A 102 8.56 -1.29 5.95
CA LEU A 102 9.26 -2.40 6.58
C LEU A 102 10.48 -1.96 7.41
N ALA A 103 11.27 -1.00 6.93
CA ALA A 103 12.48 -0.54 7.62
C ALA A 103 12.21 -0.14 9.08
N GLY A 104 11.10 0.57 9.34
CA GLY A 104 10.67 0.98 10.68
C GLY A 104 9.97 -0.12 11.49
N TYR A 105 9.82 -1.33 10.96
CA TYR A 105 9.05 -2.42 11.59
C TYR A 105 9.76 -3.77 11.58
N THR A 106 11.06 -3.84 11.28
CA THR A 106 11.80 -5.10 11.22
C THR A 106 11.77 -5.87 12.54
N GLU A 107 11.74 -5.20 13.69
CA GLU A 107 11.64 -5.82 15.02
C GLU A 107 10.28 -6.51 15.27
N VAL A 108 9.27 -6.22 14.46
CA VAL A 108 7.95 -6.85 14.55
C VAL A 108 7.99 -8.28 14.05
N PHE A 109 8.87 -8.57 13.10
CA PHE A 109 8.87 -9.80 12.34
C PHE A 109 10.07 -10.68 12.64
N ASP A 110 9.86 -11.99 12.59
CA ASP A 110 10.95 -12.93 12.44
C ASP A 110 11.54 -12.86 11.03
N GLU A 111 12.84 -13.06 10.92
CA GLU A 111 13.51 -13.33 9.65
C GLU A 111 13.01 -14.66 9.07
N LEU A 112 12.59 -14.65 7.80
CA LEU A 112 12.27 -15.86 7.05
C LEU A 112 13.54 -16.45 6.44
N THR A 113 13.94 -17.61 6.93
CA THR A 113 15.11 -18.35 6.45
C THR A 113 14.79 -19.20 5.23
N ASP A 114 15.81 -19.69 4.52
CA ASP A 114 15.62 -20.63 3.42
C ASP A 114 15.01 -21.97 3.89
N ASP A 115 15.24 -22.36 5.15
CA ASP A 115 14.59 -23.52 5.77
C ASP A 115 13.08 -23.26 5.96
N ASP A 116 12.69 -22.05 6.37
CA ASP A 116 11.27 -21.66 6.48
C ASP A 116 10.60 -21.66 5.11
N LEU A 117 11.25 -21.12 4.08
CA LEU A 117 10.77 -21.15 2.69
C LEU A 117 10.57 -22.59 2.19
N SER A 118 11.57 -23.44 2.44
CA SER A 118 11.51 -24.86 2.09
C SER A 118 10.35 -25.58 2.81
N THR A 119 10.13 -25.27 4.09
CA THR A 119 9.00 -25.81 4.89
C THR A 119 7.65 -25.40 4.32
N MET A 120 7.54 -24.18 3.78
CA MET A 120 6.35 -23.67 3.11
C MET A 120 6.21 -24.17 1.66
N GLY A 121 7.21 -24.85 1.10
CA GLY A 121 7.25 -25.26 -0.30
C GLY A 121 7.41 -24.09 -1.27
N ILE A 122 8.04 -23.00 -0.83
CA ILE A 122 8.22 -21.76 -1.60
C ILE A 122 9.68 -21.62 -2.03
N SER A 123 9.88 -21.20 -3.29
CA SER A 123 11.21 -20.85 -3.81
C SER A 123 11.29 -19.34 -4.02
N ARG A 124 12.44 -18.74 -3.74
CA ARG A 124 12.73 -17.33 -4.10
C ARG A 124 12.58 -17.08 -5.59
N ASP A 125 12.91 -18.07 -6.44
CA ASP A 125 12.79 -17.97 -7.90
C ASP A 125 11.33 -17.89 -8.40
N ALA A 126 10.35 -18.16 -7.53
CA ALA A 126 8.95 -17.95 -7.86
C ALA A 126 8.57 -16.47 -8.00
N TYR A 127 9.42 -15.56 -7.50
CA TYR A 127 9.20 -14.12 -7.45
C TYR A 127 10.19 -13.36 -8.35
N ASN A 128 9.77 -12.22 -8.86
CA ASN A 128 10.71 -11.24 -9.40
C ASN A 128 11.63 -10.74 -8.25
N PRO A 129 12.96 -10.64 -8.46
CA PRO A 129 13.87 -10.14 -7.43
C PRO A 129 13.46 -8.77 -6.84
N GLY A 130 12.93 -7.87 -7.68
CA GLY A 130 12.39 -6.58 -7.22
C GLY A 130 11.17 -6.71 -6.30
N ALA A 131 10.31 -7.72 -6.51
CA ALA A 131 9.18 -7.99 -5.63
C ALA A 131 9.62 -8.55 -4.26
N LEU A 132 10.65 -9.41 -4.23
CA LEU A 132 11.20 -9.89 -2.95
C LEU A 132 11.90 -8.77 -2.18
N SER A 133 12.66 -7.91 -2.87
CA SER A 133 13.44 -6.85 -2.23
C SER A 133 12.60 -5.87 -1.44
N VAL A 134 11.30 -5.70 -1.75
CA VAL A 134 10.41 -4.84 -0.96
C VAL A 134 10.11 -5.41 0.43
N MET A 135 10.30 -6.72 0.63
CA MET A 135 10.16 -7.39 1.92
C MET A 135 11.52 -7.74 2.56
N GLU A 136 12.60 -7.19 2.04
CA GLU A 136 13.96 -7.35 2.57
C GLU A 136 14.45 -6.05 3.23
N ASN A 137 15.18 -6.19 4.32
CA ASN A 137 15.93 -5.11 4.94
C ASN A 137 17.25 -5.64 5.49
N GLY A 138 18.37 -4.94 5.24
CA GLY A 138 19.68 -5.37 5.67
C GLY A 138 20.10 -6.75 5.15
N GLY A 139 19.60 -7.18 3.99
CA GLY A 139 19.85 -8.49 3.40
C GLY A 139 19.06 -9.65 4.01
N LYS A 140 18.09 -9.36 4.87
CA LYS A 140 17.21 -10.32 5.52
C LYS A 140 15.80 -10.20 4.98
N LEU A 141 15.15 -11.35 4.77
CA LEU A 141 13.75 -11.42 4.33
C LEU A 141 12.82 -11.46 5.55
N TYR A 142 11.86 -10.53 5.63
CA TYR A 142 10.91 -10.43 6.75
C TYR A 142 9.48 -10.79 6.38
N GLY A 143 9.22 -11.11 5.13
CA GLY A 143 7.90 -11.52 4.67
C GLY A 143 7.91 -12.00 3.23
N LEU A 144 6.80 -12.56 2.79
CA LEU A 144 6.56 -12.95 1.40
C LEU A 144 5.64 -11.96 0.72
N PRO A 145 6.04 -11.39 -0.43
CA PRO A 145 5.19 -10.46 -1.15
C PRO A 145 3.97 -11.18 -1.72
N TYR A 146 2.79 -10.57 -1.57
CA TYR A 146 1.56 -11.05 -2.20
C TYR A 146 1.25 -10.31 -3.50
N ASP A 147 1.73 -9.07 -3.63
CA ASP A 147 1.64 -8.26 -4.84
C ASP A 147 2.98 -7.64 -5.21
N THR A 148 3.06 -7.16 -6.43
CA THR A 148 4.06 -6.21 -6.87
C THR A 148 3.33 -5.07 -7.59
N ALA A 149 3.82 -3.86 -7.43
CA ALA A 149 3.14 -2.69 -7.94
C ALA A 149 4.12 -1.67 -8.53
N ALA A 150 3.62 -0.85 -9.43
CA ALA A 150 4.28 0.34 -9.94
C ALA A 150 3.24 1.45 -10.09
N MET A 151 3.70 2.69 -10.20
CA MET A 151 2.82 3.83 -10.46
C MET A 151 2.61 4.00 -11.97
N LEU A 152 1.38 4.36 -12.34
CA LEU A 152 0.95 4.61 -13.72
C LEU A 152 0.29 5.98 -13.84
N LEU A 153 0.34 6.57 -15.02
CA LEU A 153 -0.49 7.71 -15.42
C LEU A 153 -1.76 7.16 -16.08
N PHE A 154 -2.91 7.27 -15.40
CA PHE A 154 -4.22 6.96 -15.97
C PHE A 154 -4.77 8.16 -16.70
N TYR A 155 -5.51 7.92 -17.80
CA TYR A 155 -6.07 8.99 -18.62
C TYR A 155 -7.49 8.69 -19.12
N ASN A 156 -8.27 9.75 -19.28
CA ASN A 156 -9.61 9.78 -19.87
C ASN A 156 -9.49 10.17 -21.36
N ALA A 157 -9.58 9.20 -22.25
CA ALA A 157 -9.40 9.40 -23.69
C ALA A 157 -10.43 10.36 -24.31
N ASP A 158 -11.63 10.42 -23.75
CA ASP A 158 -12.72 11.27 -24.26
C ASP A 158 -12.40 12.76 -24.02
N LEU A 159 -11.79 13.11 -22.88
CA LEU A 159 -11.33 14.48 -22.60
C LEU A 159 -10.16 14.88 -23.49
N PHE A 160 -9.26 13.97 -23.81
CA PHE A 160 -8.20 14.18 -24.80
C PHE A 160 -8.78 14.46 -26.19
N ALA A 161 -9.73 13.63 -26.66
CA ALA A 161 -10.41 13.83 -27.94
C ALA A 161 -11.14 15.17 -27.98
N LYS A 162 -11.82 15.54 -26.89
CA LYS A 162 -12.55 16.83 -26.77
C LYS A 162 -11.60 18.02 -26.85
N ALA A 163 -10.41 17.93 -26.29
CA ALA A 163 -9.37 18.98 -26.35
C ALA A 163 -8.63 19.00 -27.69
N GLY A 164 -8.69 17.92 -28.48
CA GLY A 164 -7.86 17.72 -29.65
C GLY A 164 -6.38 17.47 -29.31
N ALA A 165 -6.13 16.97 -28.07
CA ALA A 165 -4.80 16.63 -27.60
C ALA A 165 -4.44 15.17 -27.98
N PRO A 166 -3.15 14.87 -28.28
CA PRO A 166 -2.72 13.49 -28.53
C PRO A 166 -2.82 12.66 -27.26
N LEU A 167 -3.22 11.39 -27.40
CA LEU A 167 -3.25 10.45 -26.27
C LEU A 167 -1.84 10.23 -25.70
N PRO A 168 -1.72 9.97 -24.39
CA PRO A 168 -0.45 9.62 -23.77
C PRO A 168 0.16 8.34 -24.35
N THR A 169 1.48 8.29 -24.39
CA THR A 169 2.26 7.10 -24.75
C THR A 169 3.29 6.79 -23.67
N ASN A 170 3.84 5.58 -23.68
CA ASN A 170 4.90 5.20 -22.74
C ASN A 170 6.22 5.99 -22.93
N ASP A 171 6.33 6.80 -24.00
CA ASP A 171 7.50 7.64 -24.26
C ASP A 171 7.32 9.11 -23.88
N TRP A 172 6.17 9.46 -23.28
CA TRP A 172 5.91 10.84 -22.87
C TRP A 172 6.95 11.36 -21.88
N THR A 173 7.32 12.60 -22.14
CA THR A 173 8.13 13.42 -21.23
C THR A 173 7.24 14.20 -20.26
N ILE A 174 7.84 14.78 -19.22
CA ILE A 174 7.15 15.72 -18.31
C ILE A 174 6.58 16.92 -19.09
N ASP A 175 7.29 17.41 -20.11
CA ASP A 175 6.84 18.54 -20.94
C ASP A 175 5.62 18.16 -21.79
N ASP A 176 5.58 16.95 -22.35
CA ASP A 176 4.41 16.43 -23.07
C ASP A 176 3.19 16.36 -22.16
N PHE A 177 3.38 15.86 -20.92
CA PHE A 177 2.35 15.78 -19.90
C PHE A 177 1.78 17.16 -19.54
N GLU A 178 2.65 18.15 -19.22
CA GLU A 178 2.20 19.50 -18.86
C GLU A 178 1.51 20.23 -20.00
N LYS A 179 2.01 20.05 -21.23
CA LYS A 179 1.37 20.59 -22.42
C LYS A 179 -0.03 20.04 -22.62
N ALA A 180 -0.19 18.71 -22.55
CA ALA A 180 -1.49 18.08 -22.68
C ALA A 180 -2.44 18.50 -21.56
N ALA A 181 -1.96 18.53 -20.29
CA ALA A 181 -2.75 18.99 -19.16
C ALA A 181 -3.26 20.42 -19.33
N SER A 182 -2.40 21.32 -19.84
CA SER A 182 -2.77 22.71 -20.12
C SER A 182 -3.79 22.83 -21.26
N GLU A 183 -3.61 22.07 -22.35
CA GLU A 183 -4.52 22.07 -23.48
C GLU A 183 -5.92 21.54 -23.09
N ILE A 184 -5.98 20.47 -22.29
CA ILE A 184 -7.23 19.89 -21.82
C ILE A 184 -7.94 20.88 -20.89
N THR A 185 -7.23 21.48 -19.94
CA THR A 185 -7.78 22.49 -19.03
C THR A 185 -8.40 23.65 -19.79
N ALA A 186 -7.74 24.10 -20.86
CA ALA A 186 -8.23 25.22 -21.67
C ALA A 186 -9.44 24.88 -22.56
N LYS A 187 -9.57 23.63 -23.03
CA LYS A 187 -10.49 23.28 -24.12
C LYS A 187 -11.56 22.27 -23.77
N ALA A 188 -11.33 21.37 -22.77
CA ALA A 188 -12.25 20.26 -22.51
C ALA A 188 -13.29 20.54 -21.41
N GLY A 189 -13.18 21.65 -20.67
CA GLY A 189 -14.07 21.96 -19.55
C GLY A 189 -13.89 21.04 -18.35
N ALA A 190 -12.70 20.49 -18.21
CA ALA A 190 -12.22 19.67 -17.09
C ALA A 190 -10.78 20.07 -16.79
N LYS A 191 -10.26 19.68 -15.63
CA LYS A 191 -8.83 19.83 -15.33
C LYS A 191 -8.01 18.81 -16.13
N GLY A 192 -6.80 19.19 -16.55
CA GLY A 192 -5.91 18.28 -17.24
C GLY A 192 -5.33 17.20 -16.34
N PHE A 193 -5.18 17.52 -15.06
CA PHE A 193 -4.64 16.60 -14.06
C PHE A 193 -5.34 16.79 -12.71
N ALA A 194 -5.28 15.81 -11.83
CA ALA A 194 -5.56 15.97 -10.41
C ALA A 194 -4.34 15.56 -9.60
N VAL A 195 -3.78 16.53 -8.83
CA VAL A 195 -2.68 16.28 -7.90
C VAL A 195 -3.13 15.40 -6.74
N SER A 196 -2.19 14.76 -6.07
CA SER A 196 -2.43 13.99 -4.86
C SER A 196 -1.61 14.52 -3.70
N VAL A 197 -2.03 14.17 -2.49
CA VAL A 197 -1.24 14.33 -1.27
C VAL A 197 -0.64 13.01 -0.81
N ASP A 198 -1.07 11.91 -1.42
CA ASP A 198 -0.61 10.57 -1.07
C ASP A 198 0.84 10.36 -1.57
N GLU A 199 1.60 9.66 -0.76
CA GLU A 199 3.05 9.49 -0.86
C GLU A 199 3.52 9.05 -2.25
N PHE A 200 2.99 7.95 -2.75
CA PHE A 200 3.48 7.37 -4.01
C PHE A 200 3.06 8.19 -5.23
N GLN A 201 1.89 8.79 -5.16
CA GLN A 201 1.31 9.57 -6.26
C GLN A 201 2.09 10.86 -6.50
N TRP A 202 2.35 11.65 -5.46
CA TRP A 202 3.05 12.91 -5.64
C TRP A 202 4.55 12.73 -5.92
N LEU A 203 5.20 11.73 -5.27
CA LEU A 203 6.62 11.44 -5.48
C LEU A 203 6.93 10.96 -6.91
N SER A 204 5.97 10.36 -7.59
CA SER A 204 6.18 9.71 -8.89
C SER A 204 6.75 10.64 -9.95
N LEU A 205 6.22 11.87 -10.10
CA LEU A 205 6.73 12.82 -11.11
C LEU A 205 8.11 13.38 -10.74
N PRO A 206 8.38 13.90 -9.52
CA PRO A 206 9.71 14.35 -9.14
C PRO A 206 10.80 13.29 -9.29
N MET A 207 10.50 12.04 -8.89
CA MET A 207 11.44 10.93 -9.05
C MET A 207 11.65 10.56 -10.52
N ALA A 208 10.58 10.54 -11.33
CA ALA A 208 10.66 10.25 -12.76
C ALA A 208 11.36 11.37 -13.55
N GLU A 209 11.30 12.61 -13.10
CA GLU A 209 11.98 13.75 -13.73
C GLU A 209 13.48 13.71 -13.49
N THR A 210 13.91 13.39 -12.28
CA THR A 210 15.30 13.57 -11.84
C THR A 210 16.10 12.29 -11.72
N GLY A 211 15.46 11.13 -11.58
CA GLY A 211 16.12 9.88 -11.17
C GLY A 211 16.53 9.85 -9.68
N LEU A 212 16.27 10.93 -8.95
CA LEU A 212 16.56 11.00 -7.52
C LEU A 212 15.44 10.39 -6.70
N GLN A 213 15.81 9.86 -5.56
CA GLN A 213 14.86 9.36 -4.58
C GLN A 213 14.86 10.25 -3.32
N PRO A 214 13.81 10.23 -2.50
CA PRO A 214 13.74 11.01 -1.27
C PRO A 214 14.75 10.56 -0.20
N VAL A 215 15.43 9.44 -0.44
CA VAL A 215 16.52 8.88 0.37
C VAL A 215 17.68 8.57 -0.55
N ASP A 216 18.87 9.01 -0.19
CA ASP A 216 20.08 8.84 -0.97
C ASP A 216 20.61 7.38 -0.94
N ASP A 217 21.73 7.12 -1.64
CA ASP A 217 22.36 5.80 -1.68
C ASP A 217 22.98 5.38 -0.34
N SER A 218 23.18 6.32 0.60
CA SER A 218 23.67 6.02 1.95
C SER A 218 22.55 5.66 2.93
N GLY A 219 21.27 5.76 2.51
CA GLY A 219 20.12 5.55 3.37
C GLY A 219 19.73 6.80 4.19
N THR A 220 20.20 7.99 3.79
CA THR A 220 19.89 9.24 4.46
C THR A 220 18.79 9.99 3.73
N LEU A 221 17.86 10.59 4.48
CA LEU A 221 16.80 11.42 3.90
C LEU A 221 17.42 12.62 3.14
N ASP A 222 17.08 12.79 1.86
CA ASP A 222 17.66 13.79 0.93
C ASP A 222 16.54 14.54 0.18
N LEU A 223 15.60 15.12 0.95
CA LEU A 223 14.49 15.90 0.39
C LEU A 223 14.92 17.29 -0.07
N THR A 224 16.09 17.77 0.38
CA THR A 224 16.61 19.11 0.09
C THR A 224 17.61 19.16 -1.07
N ASN A 225 17.82 18.03 -1.75
CA ASN A 225 18.60 18.01 -2.98
C ASN A 225 18.03 19.03 -3.98
N PRO A 226 18.83 19.99 -4.50
CA PRO A 226 18.30 21.09 -5.32
C PRO A 226 17.48 20.63 -6.54
N SER A 227 17.91 19.57 -7.23
CA SER A 227 17.18 19.04 -8.39
C SER A 227 15.88 18.38 -7.98
N PHE A 228 15.86 17.68 -6.84
CA PHE A 228 14.63 17.11 -6.30
C PHE A 228 13.64 18.19 -5.87
N VAL A 229 14.11 19.25 -5.18
CA VAL A 229 13.30 20.41 -4.79
C VAL A 229 12.71 21.12 -6.00
N GLU A 230 13.49 21.28 -7.10
CA GLU A 230 13.02 21.88 -8.35
C GLU A 230 11.88 21.05 -8.95
N ALA A 231 12.06 19.75 -9.10
CA ALA A 231 11.05 18.84 -9.65
C ALA A 231 9.80 18.75 -8.75
N ALA A 232 9.98 18.70 -7.43
CA ALA A 232 8.86 18.74 -6.48
C ALA A 232 8.09 20.07 -6.54
N THR A 233 8.82 21.20 -6.72
CA THR A 233 8.20 22.52 -6.92
C THR A 233 7.39 22.55 -8.20
N ARG A 234 7.89 21.96 -9.29
CA ARG A 234 7.18 21.82 -10.57
C ARG A 234 5.86 21.05 -10.38
N TYR A 235 5.87 19.99 -9.56
CA TYR A 235 4.63 19.29 -9.20
C TYR A 235 3.62 20.21 -8.49
N GLY A 236 4.03 20.99 -7.52
CA GLY A 236 3.17 21.98 -6.84
C GLY A 236 2.66 23.06 -7.79
N ASP A 237 3.45 23.43 -8.79
CA ASP A 237 3.12 24.43 -9.80
C ASP A 237 1.98 23.97 -10.75
N LEU A 238 1.67 22.69 -10.84
CA LEU A 238 0.48 22.19 -11.54
C LEU A 238 -0.81 22.81 -10.97
N VAL A 239 -0.82 23.12 -9.68
CA VAL A 239 -1.94 23.83 -9.02
C VAL A 239 -1.71 25.34 -9.04
N THR A 240 -0.56 25.79 -8.51
CA THR A 240 -0.34 27.19 -8.14
C THR A 240 -0.01 28.12 -9.31
N LYS A 241 0.60 27.62 -10.38
CA LYS A 241 0.99 28.41 -11.55
C LYS A 241 0.27 28.00 -12.82
N LEU A 242 0.22 26.70 -13.13
CA LEU A 242 -0.38 26.21 -14.37
C LEU A 242 -1.91 26.11 -14.25
N GLY A 243 -2.44 25.94 -13.04
CA GLY A 243 -3.88 25.80 -12.79
C GLY A 243 -4.53 24.60 -13.48
N VAL A 244 -3.71 23.61 -13.86
CA VAL A 244 -4.17 22.37 -14.53
C VAL A 244 -4.79 21.36 -13.56
N SER A 245 -4.63 21.59 -12.26
CA SER A 245 -5.28 20.86 -11.18
C SER A 245 -5.92 21.81 -10.19
N ASP A 246 -6.98 21.38 -9.52
CA ASP A 246 -7.45 22.01 -8.30
C ASP A 246 -6.62 21.52 -7.11
N ALA A 247 -6.60 22.32 -6.02
CA ALA A 247 -5.96 21.91 -4.77
C ALA A 247 -6.76 20.79 -4.10
N VAL A 248 -6.06 19.82 -3.49
CA VAL A 248 -6.69 18.84 -2.60
C VAL A 248 -7.26 19.58 -1.38
N PRO A 249 -8.54 19.43 -1.05
CA PRO A 249 -9.20 20.24 -0.03
C PRO A 249 -8.76 19.89 1.40
N SER A 250 -8.33 18.66 1.62
CA SER A 250 -7.94 18.15 2.95
C SER A 250 -6.91 17.03 2.83
N ALA A 251 -5.94 17.01 3.72
CA ALA A 251 -4.96 15.94 3.85
C ALA A 251 -5.57 14.56 4.19
N SER A 252 -6.79 14.54 4.74
CA SER A 252 -7.51 13.30 5.05
C SER A 252 -8.39 12.78 3.91
N ASP A 253 -8.49 13.51 2.79
CA ASP A 253 -9.29 13.10 1.62
C ASP A 253 -8.41 12.33 0.61
N SER A 254 -8.03 11.12 0.97
CA SER A 254 -7.23 10.23 0.13
C SER A 254 -7.96 9.77 -1.14
N ALA A 255 -9.29 9.83 -1.17
CA ALA A 255 -10.07 9.47 -2.35
C ALA A 255 -10.28 10.64 -3.33
N TRP A 256 -9.84 11.86 -2.99
CA TRP A 256 -10.12 13.04 -3.80
C TRP A 256 -9.63 12.89 -5.24
N THR A 257 -8.40 12.46 -5.43
CA THR A 257 -7.75 12.33 -6.75
C THR A 257 -8.51 11.34 -7.65
N THR A 258 -8.79 10.14 -7.16
CA THR A 258 -9.55 9.13 -7.89
C THR A 258 -10.98 9.58 -8.16
N THR A 259 -11.63 10.25 -7.20
CA THR A 259 -12.97 10.84 -7.37
C THR A 259 -13.01 11.90 -8.47
N GLN A 260 -11.96 12.75 -8.62
CA GLN A 260 -11.91 13.71 -9.73
C GLN A 260 -11.85 13.01 -11.09
N PHE A 261 -11.09 11.92 -11.19
CA PHE A 261 -10.96 11.15 -12.42
C PHE A 261 -12.25 10.40 -12.77
N GLU A 262 -12.78 9.62 -11.84
CA GLU A 262 -14.00 8.82 -12.01
C GLU A 262 -15.22 9.65 -12.40
N ASN A 263 -15.29 10.88 -11.89
CA ASN A 263 -16.35 11.83 -12.26
C ASN A 263 -16.05 12.66 -13.54
N GLY A 264 -14.97 12.35 -14.27
CA GLY A 264 -14.58 13.07 -15.48
C GLY A 264 -14.20 14.53 -15.26
N LYS A 265 -13.86 14.92 -14.04
CA LYS A 265 -13.41 16.28 -13.67
C LYS A 265 -11.92 16.50 -13.90
N ALA A 266 -11.14 15.44 -13.93
CA ALA A 266 -9.74 15.44 -14.29
C ALA A 266 -9.47 14.44 -15.42
N ALA A 267 -8.63 14.83 -16.37
CA ALA A 267 -8.28 13.99 -17.51
C ALA A 267 -7.18 12.99 -17.22
N MET A 268 -6.32 13.30 -16.27
CA MET A 268 -5.21 12.42 -15.89
C MET A 268 -5.05 12.39 -14.37
N ILE A 269 -4.62 11.25 -13.85
CA ILE A 269 -4.18 11.06 -12.46
C ILE A 269 -3.02 10.08 -12.43
N ILE A 270 -2.23 10.14 -11.35
CA ILE A 270 -1.24 9.11 -11.03
C ILE A 270 -1.82 8.21 -9.96
N GLU A 271 -1.83 6.91 -10.24
CA GLU A 271 -2.26 5.87 -9.33
C GLU A 271 -1.45 4.59 -9.54
N GLY A 272 -1.51 3.70 -8.55
CA GLY A 272 -0.80 2.44 -8.64
C GLY A 272 -1.52 1.39 -9.48
N THR A 273 -0.76 0.39 -9.90
CA THR A 273 -1.26 -0.76 -10.67
C THR A 273 -2.41 -1.49 -9.99
N TRP A 274 -2.55 -1.40 -8.65
CA TRP A 274 -3.68 -1.96 -7.88
C TRP A 274 -5.04 -1.33 -8.24
N MET A 275 -5.05 -0.12 -8.83
CA MET A 275 -6.26 0.57 -9.26
C MET A 275 -6.59 0.32 -10.75
N ALA A 276 -5.74 -0.43 -11.47
CA ALA A 276 -5.87 -0.56 -12.93
C ALA A 276 -7.25 -1.09 -13.36
N SER A 277 -7.74 -2.14 -12.72
CA SER A 277 -9.06 -2.71 -13.03
C SER A 277 -10.21 -1.75 -12.74
N THR A 278 -10.09 -0.91 -11.71
CA THR A 278 -11.11 0.08 -11.32
C THR A 278 -11.08 1.29 -12.24
N LEU A 279 -9.89 1.87 -12.46
CA LEU A 279 -9.73 3.12 -13.22
C LEU A 279 -9.79 2.94 -14.74
N THR A 280 -9.93 1.70 -15.21
CA THR A 280 -10.19 1.39 -16.63
C THR A 280 -11.44 0.54 -16.81
N ALA A 281 -12.31 0.50 -15.79
CA ALA A 281 -13.55 -0.27 -15.84
C ALA A 281 -14.51 0.28 -16.91
N PRO A 282 -15.26 -0.59 -17.60
CA PRO A 282 -16.18 -0.16 -18.67
C PRO A 282 -17.34 0.74 -18.21
N ASP A 283 -17.65 0.72 -16.92
CA ASP A 283 -18.75 1.47 -16.30
C ASP A 283 -18.37 2.88 -15.82
N LEU A 284 -17.14 3.33 -16.07
CA LEU A 284 -16.73 4.72 -15.81
C LEU A 284 -17.49 5.76 -16.64
N GLY A 285 -18.17 5.35 -17.72
CA GLY A 285 -18.90 6.25 -18.61
C GLY A 285 -18.02 7.01 -19.61
N PHE A 286 -16.73 6.70 -19.68
CA PHE A 286 -15.76 7.19 -20.67
C PHE A 286 -14.69 6.14 -20.94
N SER A 287 -13.97 6.29 -22.05
CA SER A 287 -12.84 5.41 -22.39
C SER A 287 -11.61 5.80 -21.59
N ALA A 288 -11.08 4.88 -20.80
CA ALA A 288 -9.87 5.08 -20.00
C ALA A 288 -8.72 4.19 -20.47
N GLY A 289 -7.50 4.63 -20.19
CA GLY A 289 -6.29 3.85 -20.38
C GLY A 289 -5.21 4.26 -19.40
N ALA A 290 -4.05 3.62 -19.50
CA ALA A 290 -2.89 3.96 -18.70
C ALA A 290 -1.60 3.89 -19.53
N VAL A 291 -0.60 4.64 -19.06
CA VAL A 291 0.77 4.58 -19.52
C VAL A 291 1.70 4.66 -18.31
N ARG A 292 2.97 4.32 -18.49
CA ARG A 292 3.95 4.57 -17.43
C ARG A 292 4.03 6.07 -17.10
N ILE A 293 4.59 6.40 -15.94
CA ILE A 293 4.82 7.79 -15.53
C ILE A 293 5.70 8.52 -16.56
N PRO A 294 5.33 9.74 -16.98
CA PRO A 294 6.17 10.60 -17.83
C PRO A 294 7.53 10.86 -17.18
N ARG A 295 8.59 10.90 -17.98
CA ARG A 295 9.96 10.98 -17.50
C ARG A 295 10.67 12.26 -17.93
N GLY A 296 11.69 12.65 -17.16
CA GLY A 296 12.66 13.69 -17.54
C GLY A 296 13.70 13.19 -18.54
N SER A 297 14.59 14.08 -18.98
CA SER A 297 15.68 13.77 -19.91
C SER A 297 16.69 12.76 -19.32
N ASP A 298 16.90 12.80 -18.02
CA ASP A 298 17.82 11.93 -17.29
C ASP A 298 17.16 10.60 -16.88
N GLY A 299 15.92 10.44 -17.29
CA GLY A 299 15.23 9.22 -17.56
C GLY A 299 15.02 8.29 -16.39
N ALA A 300 14.42 8.77 -15.32
CA ALA A 300 14.13 7.90 -14.25
C ALA A 300 12.98 6.94 -14.55
N TYR A 301 12.94 5.97 -13.78
CA TYR A 301 12.28 4.72 -13.89
C TYR A 301 11.05 4.68 -12.98
N GLY A 302 10.15 3.77 -13.23
CA GLY A 302 9.09 3.49 -12.29
C GLY A 302 9.64 3.07 -10.93
N VAL A 303 8.90 3.37 -9.88
CA VAL A 303 9.21 2.86 -8.54
C VAL A 303 8.51 1.52 -8.37
N ALA A 304 9.28 0.48 -8.05
CA ALA A 304 8.74 -0.80 -7.64
C ALA A 304 8.23 -0.68 -6.20
N LEU A 305 6.97 -0.99 -6.05
CA LEU A 305 6.26 -1.04 -4.78
C LEU A 305 5.76 -2.46 -4.56
N GLY A 306 5.27 -2.72 -3.37
CA GLY A 306 4.66 -4.01 -3.06
C GLY A 306 4.40 -4.16 -1.57
N SER A 307 3.67 -5.19 -1.26
CA SER A 307 3.31 -5.52 0.11
C SER A 307 3.37 -7.03 0.30
N GLY A 308 3.56 -7.45 1.54
CA GLY A 308 3.69 -8.86 1.86
C GLY A 308 3.10 -9.19 3.22
N TYR A 309 3.26 -10.44 3.60
CA TYR A 309 2.89 -10.94 4.92
C TYR A 309 4.16 -11.45 5.61
N GLY A 310 4.35 -11.08 6.87
CA GLY A 310 5.40 -11.58 7.73
C GLY A 310 4.85 -12.33 8.94
N ILE A 311 5.73 -13.06 9.62
CA ILE A 311 5.40 -13.74 10.89
C ILE A 311 5.89 -12.86 12.03
N ALA A 312 4.97 -12.51 12.94
CA ALA A 312 5.29 -11.69 14.08
C ALA A 312 6.23 -12.42 15.05
N ALA A 313 7.27 -11.72 15.51
CA ALA A 313 8.28 -12.25 16.44
C ALA A 313 7.68 -12.73 17.78
N ASN A 314 6.54 -12.17 18.19
CA ASN A 314 5.79 -12.59 19.37
C ASN A 314 4.82 -13.76 19.12
N CYS A 315 4.79 -14.36 17.92
CA CYS A 315 3.89 -15.47 17.62
C CYS A 315 4.32 -16.74 18.38
N GLU A 316 3.44 -17.27 19.22
CA GLU A 316 3.70 -18.49 20.00
C GLU A 316 3.61 -19.78 19.14
N ASN A 317 2.80 -19.75 18.08
CA ASN A 317 2.53 -20.89 17.21
C ASN A 317 3.20 -20.74 15.84
N LYS A 318 4.52 -20.56 15.81
CA LYS A 318 5.29 -20.27 14.59
C LYS A 318 5.14 -21.32 13.49
N GLU A 319 5.10 -22.61 13.83
CA GLU A 319 4.92 -23.69 12.85
C GLU A 319 3.55 -23.57 12.14
N ALA A 320 2.49 -23.28 12.89
CA ALA A 320 1.16 -23.08 12.31
C ALA A 320 1.10 -21.77 11.51
N ALA A 321 1.79 -20.71 11.97
CA ALA A 321 1.89 -19.44 11.24
C ALA A 321 2.64 -19.59 9.92
N LEU A 322 3.72 -20.37 9.86
CA LEU A 322 4.43 -20.72 8.61
C LEU A 322 3.50 -21.44 7.62
N LYS A 323 2.71 -22.41 8.09
CA LYS A 323 1.72 -23.09 7.24
C LYS A 323 0.68 -22.12 6.67
N VAL A 324 0.20 -21.18 7.50
CA VAL A 324 -0.76 -20.15 7.05
C VAL A 324 -0.11 -19.18 6.07
N LEU A 325 1.12 -18.71 6.35
CA LEU A 325 1.87 -17.84 5.45
C LEU A 325 2.10 -18.52 4.10
N GLY A 326 2.54 -19.79 4.11
CA GLY A 326 2.72 -20.58 2.90
C GLY A 326 1.43 -20.75 2.10
N ALA A 327 0.31 -20.99 2.78
CA ALA A 327 -1.00 -21.10 2.13
C ALA A 327 -1.46 -19.78 1.53
N LEU A 328 -1.31 -18.65 2.24
CA LEU A 328 -1.64 -17.30 1.74
C LEU A 328 -0.74 -16.87 0.56
N SER A 329 0.47 -17.42 0.51
CA SER A 329 1.45 -17.17 -0.58
C SER A 329 1.41 -18.24 -1.67
N SER A 330 0.46 -19.18 -1.63
CA SER A 330 0.35 -20.26 -2.62
C SER A 330 -0.06 -19.74 -4.01
N PRO A 331 0.27 -20.46 -5.10
CA PRO A 331 -0.20 -20.13 -6.44
C PRO A 331 -1.72 -20.03 -6.53
N ASP A 332 -2.46 -20.83 -5.77
CA ASP A 332 -3.93 -20.79 -5.75
C ASP A 332 -4.46 -19.47 -5.20
N VAL A 333 -3.87 -18.95 -4.13
CA VAL A 333 -4.22 -17.62 -3.59
C VAL A 333 -3.74 -16.51 -4.51
N GLN A 334 -2.55 -16.62 -5.10
CA GLN A 334 -2.04 -15.66 -6.09
C GLN A 334 -2.96 -15.57 -7.33
N SER A 335 -3.54 -16.69 -7.76
CA SER A 335 -4.58 -16.74 -8.81
C SER A 335 -5.86 -15.99 -8.41
N VAL A 336 -6.28 -16.10 -7.14
CA VAL A 336 -7.41 -15.32 -6.63
C VAL A 336 -7.09 -13.82 -6.64
N ILE A 337 -5.90 -13.43 -6.18
CA ILE A 337 -5.44 -12.03 -6.20
C ILE A 337 -5.48 -11.48 -7.64
N ALA A 338 -4.96 -12.22 -8.61
CA ALA A 338 -4.98 -11.83 -10.02
C ALA A 338 -6.40 -11.57 -10.53
N LYS A 339 -7.33 -12.49 -10.26
CA LYS A 339 -8.74 -12.37 -10.68
C LYS A 339 -9.49 -11.24 -9.98
N GLN A 340 -9.01 -10.83 -8.81
CA GLN A 340 -9.56 -9.71 -8.03
C GLN A 340 -8.98 -8.36 -8.45
N GLY A 341 -8.06 -8.33 -9.44
CA GLY A 341 -7.45 -7.13 -9.98
C GLY A 341 -6.17 -6.69 -9.25
N GLY A 342 -5.60 -7.53 -8.39
CA GLY A 342 -4.25 -7.35 -7.84
C GLY A 342 -3.20 -7.96 -8.77
N TYR A 343 -2.05 -7.30 -8.95
CA TYR A 343 -0.96 -7.85 -9.75
C TYR A 343 -0.08 -8.76 -8.90
N PRO A 344 -0.09 -10.08 -9.14
CA PRO A 344 0.56 -11.04 -8.25
C PRO A 344 2.07 -10.86 -8.17
N ALA A 345 2.64 -11.07 -6.99
CA ALA A 345 4.09 -11.08 -6.81
C ALA A 345 4.75 -12.31 -7.47
N GLN A 346 4.06 -13.45 -7.53
CA GLN A 346 4.58 -14.65 -8.16
C GLN A 346 4.48 -14.58 -9.70
N LEU A 347 5.61 -14.81 -10.36
CA LEU A 347 5.75 -14.71 -11.82
C LEU A 347 4.76 -15.60 -12.57
N ALA A 348 4.53 -16.83 -12.08
CA ALA A 348 3.65 -17.79 -12.73
C ALA A 348 2.17 -17.35 -12.75
N SER A 349 1.74 -16.52 -11.79
CA SER A 349 0.36 -16.05 -11.67
C SER A 349 0.10 -14.71 -12.38
N GLN A 350 1.14 -13.98 -12.77
CA GLN A 350 1.01 -12.66 -13.42
C GLN A 350 0.20 -12.69 -14.73
N PRO A 351 0.33 -13.70 -15.61
CA PRO A 351 -0.50 -13.77 -16.82
C PRO A 351 -2.01 -13.82 -16.55
N GLU A 352 -2.43 -14.38 -15.42
CA GLU A 352 -3.85 -14.47 -15.05
C GLU A 352 -4.46 -13.08 -14.79
N PHE A 353 -3.68 -12.13 -14.26
CA PHE A 353 -4.13 -10.76 -14.10
C PHE A 353 -4.55 -10.14 -15.44
N PHE A 354 -3.69 -10.23 -16.47
CA PHE A 354 -4.00 -9.66 -17.78
C PHE A 354 -5.17 -10.39 -18.46
N THR A 355 -5.28 -11.71 -18.24
CA THR A 355 -6.42 -12.48 -18.76
C THR A 355 -7.75 -12.08 -18.12
N ALA A 356 -7.73 -11.64 -16.88
CA ALA A 356 -8.93 -11.17 -16.16
C ALA A 356 -9.38 -9.76 -16.57
N LEU A 357 -8.51 -8.98 -17.21
CA LEU A 357 -8.85 -7.63 -17.68
C LEU A 357 -9.85 -7.66 -18.84
N PRO A 358 -10.72 -6.64 -18.98
CA PRO A 358 -11.57 -6.47 -20.14
C PRO A 358 -10.76 -6.41 -21.44
N ASP A 359 -11.23 -7.05 -22.50
CA ASP A 359 -10.55 -7.09 -23.82
C ASP A 359 -10.19 -5.67 -24.34
N ALA A 360 -11.08 -4.70 -24.10
CA ALA A 360 -10.91 -3.33 -24.56
C ALA A 360 -9.68 -2.61 -23.96
N THR A 361 -9.23 -2.99 -22.76
CA THR A 361 -8.13 -2.33 -22.05
C THR A 361 -6.91 -3.22 -21.86
N ARG A 362 -7.04 -4.52 -22.12
CA ARG A 362 -5.97 -5.53 -21.87
C ARG A 362 -4.65 -5.17 -22.54
N ASP A 363 -4.66 -4.89 -23.84
CA ASP A 363 -3.43 -4.60 -24.58
C ASP A 363 -2.75 -3.32 -24.09
N ASN A 364 -3.54 -2.26 -23.82
CA ASN A 364 -3.03 -1.00 -23.28
C ASN A 364 -2.39 -1.21 -21.89
N LEU A 365 -3.10 -1.88 -20.97
CA LEU A 365 -2.58 -2.13 -19.63
C LEU A 365 -1.37 -3.07 -19.65
N THR A 366 -1.34 -4.09 -20.51
CA THR A 366 -0.17 -4.98 -20.67
C THR A 366 1.07 -4.16 -21.05
N GLN A 367 0.94 -3.24 -22.02
CA GLN A 367 2.03 -2.36 -22.45
C GLN A 367 2.44 -1.38 -21.34
N ALA A 368 1.47 -0.79 -20.65
CA ALA A 368 1.72 0.15 -19.56
C ALA A 368 2.47 -0.52 -18.39
N PHE A 369 2.03 -1.72 -17.97
CA PHE A 369 2.69 -2.50 -16.91
C PHE A 369 4.11 -2.90 -17.33
N THR A 370 4.28 -3.44 -18.54
CA THR A 370 5.62 -3.81 -19.05
C THR A 370 6.55 -2.61 -19.01
N ALA A 371 6.11 -1.45 -19.52
CA ALA A 371 6.92 -0.23 -19.52
C ALA A 371 7.18 0.32 -18.11
N ALA A 372 6.23 0.21 -17.18
CA ALA A 372 6.38 0.69 -15.82
C ALA A 372 7.35 -0.17 -14.99
N PHE A 373 7.35 -1.49 -15.19
CA PHE A 373 8.25 -2.41 -14.50
C PHE A 373 9.64 -2.50 -15.16
N GLU A 374 9.79 -2.07 -16.42
CA GLU A 374 11.08 -2.02 -17.09
C GLU A 374 11.98 -0.96 -16.43
N GLY A 375 13.03 -1.42 -15.77
CA GLY A 375 13.96 -0.57 -15.02
C GLY A 375 13.39 0.02 -13.73
N ALA A 376 12.26 -0.49 -13.23
CA ALA A 376 11.73 -0.07 -11.93
C ALA A 376 12.72 -0.40 -10.81
N VAL A 377 12.87 0.54 -9.88
CA VAL A 377 13.73 0.42 -8.71
C VAL A 377 12.89 0.48 -7.44
N SER A 378 13.30 -0.27 -6.42
CA SER A 378 12.64 -0.17 -5.10
C SER A 378 12.84 1.24 -4.54
N GLN A 379 11.77 1.81 -4.01
CA GLN A 379 11.87 3.07 -3.28
C GLN A 379 12.72 2.86 -2.03
N ARG A 380 13.76 3.67 -1.88
CA ARG A 380 14.56 3.72 -0.67
C ARG A 380 13.81 4.44 0.43
N VAL A 381 13.91 3.94 1.64
CA VAL A 381 13.25 4.47 2.83
C VAL A 381 14.19 4.49 4.02
N THR A 382 13.92 5.37 5.00
CA THR A 382 14.58 5.38 6.30
C THR A 382 13.70 4.69 7.34
N ASP A 383 14.23 4.39 8.52
CA ASP A 383 13.45 3.87 9.66
C ASP A 383 12.33 4.83 10.07
N GLN A 384 12.48 6.14 9.80
CA GLN A 384 11.48 7.18 10.08
C GLN A 384 10.54 7.47 8.91
N TRP A 385 10.63 6.71 7.82
CA TRP A 385 9.84 6.99 6.61
C TRP A 385 8.33 7.03 6.86
N THR A 386 7.82 6.19 7.76
CA THR A 386 6.39 6.21 8.15
C THR A 386 5.97 7.57 8.69
N GLN A 387 6.83 8.23 9.50
CA GLN A 387 6.56 9.55 10.06
C GLN A 387 6.63 10.63 8.98
N VAL A 388 7.58 10.54 8.05
CA VAL A 388 7.67 11.44 6.87
C VAL A 388 6.38 11.35 6.06
N ALA A 389 5.98 10.14 5.67
CA ALA A 389 4.77 9.91 4.86
C ALA A 389 3.48 10.33 5.57
N THR A 390 3.43 10.22 6.90
CA THR A 390 2.27 10.68 7.70
C THR A 390 2.20 12.22 7.78
N ALA A 391 3.35 12.89 7.83
CA ALA A 391 3.40 14.36 7.91
C ALA A 391 3.13 15.03 6.56
N MET A 392 3.58 14.42 5.46
CA MET A 392 3.59 14.96 4.11
C MET A 392 2.23 15.48 3.61
N PRO A 393 1.09 14.78 3.78
CA PRO A 393 -0.20 15.23 3.24
C PRO A 393 -0.60 16.63 3.70
N ASN A 394 -0.43 16.96 4.99
CA ASN A 394 -0.74 18.29 5.52
C ASN A 394 0.17 19.37 4.95
N GLU A 395 1.44 19.05 4.79
CA GLU A 395 2.43 19.96 4.23
C GLU A 395 2.11 20.26 2.75
N LEU A 396 1.75 19.24 1.96
CA LEU A 396 1.39 19.41 0.55
C LEU A 396 0.11 20.25 0.37
N VAL A 397 -0.91 20.07 1.22
CA VAL A 397 -2.10 20.94 1.19
C VAL A 397 -1.69 22.40 1.38
N SER A 398 -0.73 22.69 2.26
CA SER A 398 -0.25 24.07 2.47
C SER A 398 0.46 24.64 1.23
N VAL A 399 1.16 23.80 0.46
CA VAL A 399 1.74 24.18 -0.83
C VAL A 399 0.66 24.48 -1.86
N TYR A 400 -0.30 23.57 -2.04
CA TYR A 400 -1.37 23.71 -3.05
C TYR A 400 -2.28 24.91 -2.78
N THR A 401 -2.41 25.33 -1.53
CA THR A 401 -3.17 26.53 -1.14
C THR A 401 -2.34 27.80 -1.11
N GLY A 402 -1.04 27.72 -1.43
CA GLY A 402 -0.14 28.89 -1.47
C GLY A 402 0.29 29.41 -0.09
N GLN A 403 0.05 28.63 0.97
CA GLN A 403 0.43 28.98 2.35
C GLN A 403 1.91 28.70 2.65
N ALA A 404 2.51 27.75 1.93
CA ALA A 404 3.92 27.40 2.04
C ALA A 404 4.55 27.20 0.65
N THR A 405 5.87 27.25 0.57
CA THR A 405 6.62 26.84 -0.61
C THR A 405 7.04 25.37 -0.50
N MET A 406 7.17 24.68 -1.63
CA MET A 406 7.64 23.29 -1.61
C MET A 406 9.02 23.17 -0.93
N SER A 407 9.96 24.08 -1.23
CA SER A 407 11.28 24.10 -0.58
C SER A 407 11.16 24.18 0.94
N SER A 408 10.33 25.10 1.47
CA SER A 408 10.18 25.24 2.93
C SER A 408 9.57 24.01 3.60
N VAL A 409 8.68 23.31 2.89
CA VAL A 409 8.05 22.06 3.37
C VAL A 409 9.09 20.94 3.39
N LEU A 410 9.84 20.73 2.32
CA LEU A 410 10.86 19.69 2.23
C LEU A 410 11.99 19.92 3.25
N ASP A 411 12.45 21.18 3.40
CA ASP A 411 13.41 21.58 4.45
C ASP A 411 12.89 21.22 5.86
N GLY A 412 11.62 21.53 6.13
CA GLY A 412 11.00 21.24 7.42
C GLY A 412 10.88 19.73 7.72
N LEU A 413 10.56 18.92 6.71
CA LEU A 413 10.50 17.47 6.84
C LEU A 413 11.88 16.88 7.09
N GLU A 414 12.90 17.31 6.33
CA GLU A 414 14.26 16.81 6.51
C GLU A 414 14.84 17.21 7.86
N GLN A 415 14.59 18.43 8.36
CA GLN A 415 15.02 18.84 9.71
C GLN A 415 14.38 18.01 10.83
N ARG A 416 13.14 17.57 10.65
CA ARG A 416 12.41 16.75 11.63
C ARG A 416 12.81 15.28 11.61
N PHE A 417 13.07 14.72 10.44
CA PHE A 417 13.18 13.27 10.23
C PHE A 417 14.49 12.83 9.59
N GLY A 418 15.39 13.73 9.22
CA GLY A 418 16.68 13.44 8.57
C GLY A 418 17.85 13.17 9.55
N LYS A 419 17.57 12.82 10.82
CA LYS A 419 18.60 12.60 11.86
C LYS A 419 18.80 11.13 12.13
#